data_75272b6861eb0d5c0f9c54278d108302
#
_entry.id   75272b6861eb0d5c0f9c54278d108302
#
_cell.length_a   1.000
_cell.length_b   1.000
_cell.length_c   1.000
_cell.angle_alpha   90.00
_cell.angle_beta   90.00
_cell.angle_gamma   90.00
#
_symmetry.space_group_name_H-M   'P 1'
#
loop_
_entity.id
_entity.type
_entity.pdbx_description
1 polymer ?
#
loop_
_entity_poly.entity_id
_entity_poly.type
_entity_poly.pdbx_seq_one_letter_code
_entity_poly.pdbx_strand_id
1 'polypeptide(L)'
;MTKSESEGAGDVGGEKEKLRSLASSIAPTTPEESAAITVTVRNVLLRHDWRVVLTFLAMPGEVDLGDLRNDPGLRLAVTRTPRTGPLTIHALEEPLERHPFGYMQPRADASPIAPDGIEVVLVPGLLFARDGGRLGHGKGYYDKLLSSFHHRPYLIGATVDRRVVDVLPMTHHDVWMDAIATETGLAEVSR
;
A
#
# COMPACT_ATOMS: atom_id res chain seq x y z
N MET A 1 -28.66 31.06 -20.98
CA MET A 1 -27.63 31.71 -20.15
C MET A 1 -27.45 30.86 -18.90
N THR A 2 -26.47 30.01 -18.87
CA THR A 2 -25.87 29.48 -17.64
C THR A 2 -24.44 29.03 -18.02
N LYS A 3 -23.51 29.95 -17.87
CA LYS A 3 -22.09 29.69 -17.79
C LYS A 3 -21.78 29.72 -16.29
N SER A 4 -21.37 28.61 -15.67
CA SER A 4 -20.52 28.57 -14.47
C SER A 4 -20.60 27.22 -13.76
N GLU A 5 -20.01 26.17 -14.31
CA GLU A 5 -19.68 24.94 -13.56
C GLU A 5 -18.42 24.26 -14.14
N SER A 6 -17.36 25.02 -14.37
CA SER A 6 -16.07 24.48 -14.83
C SER A 6 -14.85 25.15 -14.18
N GLU A 7 -15.00 25.73 -12.99
CA GLU A 7 -13.89 26.28 -12.23
C GLU A 7 -13.73 25.54 -10.89
N GLY A 8 -13.02 24.39 -10.91
CA GLY A 8 -12.76 23.66 -9.66
C GLY A 8 -11.99 22.34 -9.79
N ALA A 9 -11.78 21.82 -10.97
CA ALA A 9 -10.87 20.69 -11.18
C ALA A 9 -9.45 21.23 -11.41
N GLY A 10 -8.80 21.69 -10.35
CA GLY A 10 -7.37 21.99 -10.38
C GLY A 10 -6.62 20.82 -10.99
N ASP A 11 -5.47 21.07 -11.63
CA ASP A 11 -4.61 20.06 -12.25
C ASP A 11 -4.09 19.05 -11.18
N VAL A 12 -4.98 18.19 -10.70
CA VAL A 12 -4.68 17.13 -9.72
C VAL A 12 -3.54 16.23 -10.22
N GLY A 13 -3.44 16.03 -11.54
CA GLY A 13 -2.38 15.23 -12.13
C GLY A 13 -1.02 15.87 -11.97
N GLY A 14 -0.90 17.15 -12.28
CA GLY A 14 0.34 17.92 -12.13
C GLY A 14 0.73 18.10 -10.66
N GLU A 15 -0.25 18.27 -9.76
CA GLU A 15 0.01 18.36 -8.34
C GLU A 15 0.55 17.03 -7.78
N LYS A 16 -0.06 15.89 -8.15
CA LYS A 16 0.45 14.55 -7.78
C LYS A 16 1.89 14.34 -8.30
N GLU A 17 2.23 14.81 -9.48
CA GLU A 17 3.59 14.65 -10.03
C GLU A 17 4.62 15.48 -9.24
N LYS A 18 4.30 16.71 -8.86
CA LYS A 18 5.14 17.52 -7.97
C LYS A 18 5.37 16.83 -6.62
N LEU A 19 4.32 16.24 -6.05
CA LEU A 19 4.41 15.51 -4.78
C LEU A 19 5.25 14.23 -4.91
N ARG A 20 5.21 13.52 -6.05
CA ARG A 20 6.11 12.37 -6.30
C ARG A 20 7.57 12.81 -6.35
N SER A 21 7.86 13.93 -7.03
CA SER A 21 9.21 14.50 -7.06
C SER A 21 9.69 14.88 -5.66
N LEU A 22 8.83 15.48 -4.84
CA LEU A 22 9.15 15.82 -3.46
C LEU A 22 9.39 14.54 -2.64
N ALA A 23 8.53 13.53 -2.76
CA ALA A 23 8.66 12.27 -2.05
C ALA A 23 9.97 11.54 -2.36
N SER A 24 10.52 11.71 -3.58
CA SER A 24 11.81 11.11 -3.97
C SER A 24 13.01 11.72 -3.24
N SER A 25 12.87 12.93 -2.68
CA SER A 25 13.92 13.58 -1.87
C SER A 25 13.87 13.21 -0.38
N ILE A 26 12.80 12.54 0.07
CA ILE A 26 12.68 12.07 1.44
C ILE A 26 13.60 10.88 1.64
N ALA A 27 14.34 10.87 2.76
CA ALA A 27 15.27 9.80 3.10
C ALA A 27 14.58 8.41 3.03
N PRO A 28 15.30 7.38 2.54
CA PRO A 28 14.77 6.02 2.53
C PRO A 28 14.48 5.51 3.93
N THR A 29 13.62 4.51 4.02
CA THR A 29 13.31 3.83 5.28
C THR A 29 14.53 3.02 5.75
N THR A 30 14.83 3.08 7.03
CA THR A 30 15.90 2.28 7.64
C THR A 30 15.39 0.90 8.08
N PRO A 31 16.28 -0.08 8.30
CA PRO A 31 15.89 -1.37 8.86
C PRO A 31 15.23 -1.26 10.25
N GLU A 32 15.68 -0.34 11.10
CA GLU A 32 15.14 -0.12 12.44
C GLU A 32 13.71 0.44 12.37
N GLU A 33 13.46 1.38 11.45
CA GLU A 33 12.12 1.92 11.20
C GLU A 33 11.19 0.82 10.65
N SER A 34 11.66 -0.01 9.71
CA SER A 34 10.91 -1.15 9.19
C SER A 34 10.54 -2.14 10.30
N ALA A 35 11.47 -2.45 11.20
CA ALA A 35 11.23 -3.32 12.35
C ALA A 35 10.17 -2.72 13.29
N ALA A 36 10.24 -1.42 13.61
CA ALA A 36 9.27 -0.75 14.46
C ALA A 36 7.86 -0.74 13.82
N ILE A 37 7.76 -0.46 12.51
CA ILE A 37 6.50 -0.51 11.76
C ILE A 37 5.94 -1.93 11.73
N THR A 38 6.79 -2.95 11.55
CA THR A 38 6.39 -4.36 11.60
C THR A 38 5.77 -4.72 12.96
N VAL A 39 6.34 -4.23 14.07
CA VAL A 39 5.77 -4.40 15.42
C VAL A 39 4.41 -3.71 15.53
N THR A 40 4.27 -2.48 15.04
CA THR A 40 3.00 -1.76 14.99
C THR A 40 1.94 -2.57 14.25
N VAL A 41 2.25 -3.02 13.03
CA VAL A 41 1.34 -3.84 12.21
C VAL A 41 0.96 -5.14 12.94
N ARG A 42 1.95 -5.90 13.45
CA ARG A 42 1.71 -7.15 14.17
C ARG A 42 0.74 -6.97 15.34
N ASN A 43 0.91 -5.92 16.12
CA ASN A 43 0.04 -5.62 17.26
C ASN A 43 -1.41 -5.37 16.82
N VAL A 44 -1.62 -4.74 15.68
CA VAL A 44 -2.95 -4.50 15.10
C VAL A 44 -3.56 -5.81 14.63
N LEU A 45 -2.81 -6.63 13.87
CA LEU A 45 -3.27 -7.93 13.38
C LEU A 45 -3.72 -8.83 14.55
N LEU A 46 -2.92 -8.89 15.62
CA LEU A 46 -3.24 -9.66 16.82
C LEU A 46 -4.49 -9.13 17.54
N ARG A 47 -4.62 -7.80 17.67
CA ARG A 47 -5.77 -7.18 18.35
C ARG A 47 -7.10 -7.51 17.68
N HIS A 48 -7.12 -7.59 16.34
CA HIS A 48 -8.31 -7.86 15.54
C HIS A 48 -8.47 -9.33 15.16
N ASP A 49 -7.53 -10.20 15.57
CA ASP A 49 -7.46 -11.61 15.19
C ASP A 49 -7.40 -11.84 13.67
N TRP A 50 -6.86 -10.89 12.93
CA TRP A 50 -6.66 -11.02 11.48
C TRP A 50 -5.50 -11.96 11.16
N ARG A 51 -5.75 -12.94 10.30
CA ARG A 51 -4.80 -14.00 9.96
C ARG A 51 -4.42 -14.04 8.49
N VAL A 52 -5.27 -13.55 7.61
CA VAL A 52 -5.06 -13.57 6.16
C VAL A 52 -4.73 -12.16 5.67
N VAL A 53 -3.45 -11.94 5.39
CA VAL A 53 -2.88 -10.62 5.14
C VAL A 53 -2.31 -10.56 3.73
N LEU A 54 -2.79 -9.61 2.91
CA LEU A 54 -2.10 -9.24 1.69
C LEU A 54 -1.06 -8.16 2.05
N THR A 55 0.21 -8.48 1.84
CA THR A 55 1.33 -7.56 2.05
C THR A 55 2.02 -7.24 0.72
N PHE A 56 3.12 -6.53 0.77
CA PHE A 56 3.94 -6.22 -0.39
C PHE A 56 5.41 -6.61 -0.15
N LEU A 57 6.13 -6.83 -1.22
CA LEU A 57 7.57 -7.01 -1.20
C LEU A 57 8.20 -5.64 -1.51
N ALA A 58 8.95 -5.13 -0.54
CA ALA A 58 9.44 -3.75 -0.55
C ALA A 58 10.32 -3.44 -1.78
N MET A 59 10.09 -2.30 -2.38
CA MET A 59 11.05 -1.66 -3.29
C MET A 59 12.21 -1.04 -2.49
N PRO A 60 13.38 -0.82 -3.11
CA PRO A 60 14.48 -0.13 -2.44
C PRO A 60 14.02 1.21 -1.82
N GLY A 61 14.21 1.35 -0.52
CA GLY A 61 13.83 2.55 0.25
C GLY A 61 12.40 2.59 0.78
N GLU A 62 11.58 1.59 0.48
CA GLU A 62 10.27 1.38 1.11
C GLU A 62 10.40 0.65 2.46
N VAL A 63 9.31 0.63 3.22
CA VAL A 63 9.17 -0.16 4.45
C VAL A 63 9.26 -1.64 4.11
N ASP A 64 10.15 -2.37 4.74
CA ASP A 64 10.23 -3.83 4.62
C ASP A 64 9.47 -4.51 5.77
N LEU A 65 8.36 -5.16 5.43
CA LEU A 65 7.52 -5.93 6.36
C LEU A 65 7.83 -7.43 6.31
N GLY A 66 8.96 -7.82 5.74
CA GLY A 66 9.34 -9.22 5.52
C GLY A 66 9.37 -10.07 6.79
N ASP A 67 9.60 -9.47 7.94
CA ASP A 67 9.61 -10.16 9.25
C ASP A 67 8.24 -10.67 9.71
N LEU A 68 7.14 -10.25 9.07
CA LEU A 68 5.81 -10.83 9.31
C LEU A 68 5.76 -12.32 8.93
N ARG A 69 6.63 -12.79 8.03
CA ARG A 69 6.76 -14.22 7.65
C ARG A 69 7.14 -15.14 8.81
N ASN A 70 7.75 -14.58 9.85
CA ASN A 70 8.17 -15.31 11.04
C ASN A 70 7.02 -15.54 12.03
N ASP A 71 5.81 -15.04 11.74
CA ASP A 71 4.62 -15.26 12.56
C ASP A 71 3.83 -16.46 12.02
N PRO A 72 3.86 -17.63 12.71
CA PRO A 72 3.22 -18.85 12.22
C PRO A 72 1.69 -18.77 12.22
N GLY A 73 1.11 -17.76 12.86
CA GLY A 73 -0.33 -17.50 12.85
C GLY A 73 -0.82 -16.76 11.61
N LEU A 74 0.07 -16.21 10.79
CA LEU A 74 -0.31 -15.44 9.61
C LEU A 74 -0.23 -16.28 8.32
N ARG A 75 -1.18 -16.08 7.44
CA ARG A 75 -1.17 -16.51 6.05
C ARG A 75 -0.93 -15.28 5.19
N LEU A 76 0.28 -15.16 4.67
CA LEU A 76 0.69 -14.00 3.91
C LEU A 76 0.52 -14.22 2.41
N ALA A 77 -0.08 -13.24 1.77
CA ALA A 77 -0.13 -13.12 0.32
C ALA A 77 0.65 -11.88 -0.13
N VAL A 78 1.12 -11.89 -1.36
CA VAL A 78 1.84 -10.78 -1.99
C VAL A 78 1.35 -10.55 -3.40
N THR A 79 1.60 -9.35 -3.92
CA THR A 79 1.24 -9.01 -5.29
C THR A 79 2.35 -9.36 -6.28
N ARG A 80 1.93 -9.71 -7.49
CA ARG A 80 2.79 -9.78 -8.67
C ARG A 80 2.32 -8.76 -9.70
N THR A 81 3.27 -8.06 -10.33
CA THR A 81 3.02 -7.17 -11.46
C THR A 81 3.20 -7.95 -12.76
N PRO A 82 2.12 -8.33 -13.47
CA PRO A 82 2.23 -9.02 -14.74
C PRO A 82 2.74 -8.08 -15.84
N ARG A 83 3.19 -8.63 -16.97
CA ARG A 83 3.59 -7.82 -18.14
C ARG A 83 2.45 -6.95 -18.66
N THR A 84 1.23 -7.46 -18.59
CA THR A 84 0.00 -6.77 -18.99
C THR A 84 -1.13 -7.12 -18.00
N GLY A 85 -2.05 -6.19 -17.79
CA GLY A 85 -3.21 -6.43 -16.93
C GLY A 85 -3.04 -5.94 -15.48
N PRO A 86 -3.99 -6.30 -14.60
CA PRO A 86 -3.98 -5.92 -13.19
C PRO A 86 -2.94 -6.72 -12.38
N LEU A 87 -2.66 -6.28 -11.16
CA LEU A 87 -1.92 -7.08 -10.19
C LEU A 87 -2.62 -8.42 -9.95
N THR A 88 -1.82 -9.46 -9.75
CA THR A 88 -2.29 -10.77 -9.29
C THR A 88 -1.80 -11.03 -7.87
N ILE A 89 -2.55 -11.83 -7.11
CA ILE A 89 -2.26 -12.15 -5.71
C ILE A 89 -1.77 -13.59 -5.65
N HIS A 90 -0.71 -13.82 -4.87
CA HIS A 90 -0.06 -15.13 -4.72
C HIS A 90 0.29 -15.36 -3.26
N ALA A 91 0.38 -16.62 -2.84
CA ALA A 91 0.92 -16.95 -1.53
C ALA A 91 2.39 -16.50 -1.44
N LEU A 92 2.81 -16.02 -0.26
CA LEU A 92 4.21 -15.55 -0.09
C LEU A 92 5.22 -16.70 -0.18
N GLU A 93 4.78 -17.93 0.08
CA GLU A 93 5.59 -19.16 0.00
C GLU A 93 5.97 -19.53 -1.44
N GLU A 94 5.31 -18.96 -2.44
CA GLU A 94 5.65 -19.20 -3.86
C GLU A 94 7.07 -18.72 -4.18
N PRO A 95 7.78 -19.42 -5.09
CA PRO A 95 9.10 -18.99 -5.52
C PRO A 95 9.10 -17.58 -6.09
N LEU A 96 10.10 -16.80 -5.72
CA LEU A 96 10.23 -15.41 -6.14
C LEU A 96 11.20 -15.23 -7.31
N GLU A 97 10.98 -14.20 -8.11
CA GLU A 97 11.88 -13.70 -9.14
C GLU A 97 12.11 -12.19 -8.96
N ARG A 98 13.19 -11.67 -9.53
CA ARG A 98 13.48 -10.24 -9.48
C ARG A 98 12.75 -9.49 -10.58
N HIS A 99 11.95 -8.49 -10.22
CA HIS A 99 11.33 -7.57 -11.17
C HIS A 99 12.39 -6.59 -11.74
N PRO A 100 12.27 -6.11 -13.02
CA PRO A 100 13.20 -5.12 -13.59
C PRO A 100 13.41 -3.84 -12.75
N PHE A 101 12.43 -3.44 -11.95
CA PHE A 101 12.55 -2.31 -11.02
C PHE A 101 13.24 -2.64 -9.69
N GLY A 102 13.83 -3.83 -9.55
CA GLY A 102 14.73 -4.18 -8.46
C GLY A 102 14.09 -4.83 -7.23
N TYR A 103 12.76 -4.92 -7.15
CA TYR A 103 12.06 -5.63 -6.06
C TYR A 103 11.81 -7.10 -6.42
N MET A 104 11.49 -7.90 -5.41
CA MET A 104 11.12 -9.31 -5.57
C MET A 104 9.61 -9.43 -5.81
N GLN A 105 9.20 -10.43 -6.58
CA GLN A 105 7.80 -10.78 -6.81
C GLN A 105 7.66 -12.29 -7.04
N PRO A 106 6.46 -12.88 -6.88
CA PRO A 106 6.22 -14.27 -7.28
C PRO A 106 6.58 -14.50 -8.74
N ARG A 107 7.10 -15.69 -9.07
CA ARG A 107 7.47 -16.05 -10.46
C ARG A 107 6.26 -16.01 -11.38
N ALA A 108 6.53 -15.91 -12.69
CA ALA A 108 5.46 -15.85 -13.69
C ALA A 108 4.61 -17.13 -13.78
N ASP A 109 5.16 -18.26 -13.35
CA ASP A 109 4.50 -19.57 -13.29
C ASP A 109 3.84 -19.86 -11.94
N ALA A 110 3.94 -18.95 -10.94
CA ALA A 110 3.27 -19.09 -9.67
C ALA A 110 1.74 -19.02 -9.82
N SER A 111 1.03 -19.88 -9.09
CA SER A 111 -0.43 -19.93 -9.14
C SER A 111 -1.04 -18.71 -8.42
N PRO A 112 -1.93 -17.94 -9.07
CA PRO A 112 -2.64 -16.89 -8.39
C PRO A 112 -3.67 -17.46 -7.41
N ILE A 113 -3.91 -16.74 -6.32
CA ILE A 113 -4.99 -17.03 -5.37
C ILE A 113 -6.11 -16.00 -5.50
N ALA A 114 -7.33 -16.42 -5.16
CA ALA A 114 -8.47 -15.52 -5.13
C ALA A 114 -8.32 -14.48 -4.01
N PRO A 115 -8.83 -13.25 -4.19
CA PRO A 115 -8.79 -12.22 -3.15
C PRO A 115 -9.74 -12.52 -1.98
N ASP A 116 -10.64 -13.50 -2.13
CA ASP A 116 -11.61 -13.85 -1.12
C ASP A 116 -10.93 -14.39 0.15
N GLY A 117 -11.35 -13.87 1.29
CA GLY A 117 -10.81 -14.23 2.59
C GLY A 117 -9.58 -13.42 3.01
N ILE A 118 -9.10 -12.45 2.20
CA ILE A 118 -8.13 -11.45 2.67
C ILE A 118 -8.84 -10.50 3.63
N GLU A 119 -8.37 -10.43 4.86
CA GLU A 119 -8.98 -9.64 5.93
C GLU A 119 -8.40 -8.23 5.99
N VAL A 120 -7.10 -8.12 5.71
CA VAL A 120 -6.37 -6.85 5.73
C VAL A 120 -5.37 -6.78 4.58
N VAL A 121 -5.21 -5.57 4.03
CA VAL A 121 -4.18 -5.27 3.04
C VAL A 121 -3.23 -4.22 3.60
N LEU A 122 -1.95 -4.55 3.63
CA LEU A 122 -0.88 -3.61 3.89
C LEU A 122 -0.50 -2.96 2.56
N VAL A 123 -0.66 -1.65 2.48
CA VAL A 123 -0.59 -0.91 1.21
C VAL A 123 0.68 -0.06 1.18
N PRO A 124 1.56 -0.22 0.16
CA PRO A 124 2.72 0.66 -0.02
C PRO A 124 2.32 1.99 -0.65
N GLY A 125 3.12 3.01 -0.42
CA GLY A 125 2.93 4.33 -1.02
C GLY A 125 4.13 5.24 -0.85
N LEU A 126 4.19 6.29 -1.66
CA LEU A 126 5.21 7.33 -1.57
C LEU A 126 4.92 8.33 -0.46
N LEU A 127 3.64 8.70 -0.32
CA LEU A 127 3.11 9.57 0.74
C LEU A 127 1.74 9.07 1.17
N PHE A 128 1.40 9.33 2.42
CA PHE A 128 0.06 9.12 2.97
C PHE A 128 -0.44 10.38 3.63
N ALA A 129 -1.75 10.59 3.64
CA ALA A 129 -2.37 11.72 4.30
C ALA A 129 -3.13 11.26 5.54
N ARG A 130 -3.19 12.12 6.56
CA ARG A 130 -3.87 11.83 7.84
C ARG A 130 -5.35 11.47 7.66
N ASP A 131 -5.97 11.93 6.59
CA ASP A 131 -7.34 11.62 6.20
C ASP A 131 -7.49 10.28 5.46
N GLY A 132 -6.40 9.53 5.30
CA GLY A 132 -6.36 8.23 4.61
C GLY A 132 -6.01 8.31 3.12
N GLY A 133 -5.74 9.51 2.59
CA GLY A 133 -5.27 9.66 1.22
C GLY A 133 -3.93 8.95 0.99
N ARG A 134 -3.69 8.46 -0.23
CA ARG A 134 -2.46 7.77 -0.61
C ARG A 134 -1.93 8.23 -1.96
N LEU A 135 -0.65 8.53 -2.03
CA LEU A 135 0.07 8.79 -3.26
C LEU A 135 0.98 7.60 -3.61
N GLY A 136 0.66 6.89 -4.67
CA GLY A 136 1.51 5.82 -5.24
C GLY A 136 2.36 6.31 -6.41
N HIS A 137 3.06 5.36 -7.07
CA HIS A 137 3.96 5.61 -8.21
C HIS A 137 3.25 6.05 -9.52
N GLY A 138 1.94 6.24 -9.52
CA GLY A 138 1.18 6.78 -10.66
C GLY A 138 0.67 5.77 -11.68
N LYS A 139 0.86 4.46 -11.46
CA LYS A 139 0.34 3.41 -12.37
C LYS A 139 -1.10 2.95 -12.04
N GLY A 140 -1.63 3.35 -10.87
CA GLY A 140 -2.96 2.96 -10.41
C GLY A 140 -3.15 1.47 -10.17
N TYR A 141 -2.06 0.71 -10.02
CA TYR A 141 -2.13 -0.75 -9.82
C TYR A 141 -2.87 -1.12 -8.54
N TYR A 142 -2.52 -0.47 -7.42
CA TYR A 142 -3.18 -0.74 -6.14
C TYR A 142 -4.61 -0.25 -6.13
N ASP A 143 -4.93 0.91 -6.71
CA ASP A 143 -6.30 1.43 -6.76
C ASP A 143 -7.22 0.47 -7.52
N LYS A 144 -6.76 -0.07 -8.65
CA LYS A 144 -7.48 -1.10 -9.42
C LYS A 144 -7.63 -2.40 -8.64
N LEU A 145 -6.57 -2.86 -7.96
CA LEU A 145 -6.62 -4.07 -7.14
C LEU A 145 -7.61 -3.90 -5.99
N LEU A 146 -7.47 -2.82 -5.22
CA LEU A 146 -8.30 -2.56 -4.04
C LEU A 146 -9.78 -2.36 -4.40
N SER A 147 -10.06 -1.77 -5.56
CA SER A 147 -11.44 -1.63 -6.08
C SER A 147 -12.04 -2.92 -6.62
N SER A 148 -11.23 -3.97 -6.83
CA SER A 148 -11.71 -5.26 -7.36
C SER A 148 -12.18 -6.24 -6.28
N PHE A 149 -11.97 -5.95 -5.00
CA PHE A 149 -12.44 -6.80 -3.92
C PHE A 149 -13.97 -6.76 -3.80
N HIS A 150 -14.63 -7.92 -3.78
CA HIS A 150 -16.07 -8.01 -3.53
C HIS A 150 -16.42 -7.63 -2.08
N HIS A 151 -15.60 -8.08 -1.13
CA HIS A 151 -15.67 -7.69 0.27
C HIS A 151 -14.42 -6.87 0.58
N ARG A 152 -14.60 -5.57 0.82
CA ARG A 152 -13.48 -4.65 1.06
C ARG A 152 -12.72 -5.05 2.33
N PRO A 153 -11.43 -5.43 2.21
CA PRO A 153 -10.59 -5.68 3.37
C PRO A 153 -10.30 -4.39 4.13
N TYR A 154 -9.78 -4.50 5.35
CA TYR A 154 -9.25 -3.35 6.06
C TYR A 154 -7.92 -2.91 5.44
N LEU A 155 -7.75 -1.62 5.16
CA LEU A 155 -6.61 -1.08 4.42
C LEU A 155 -5.68 -0.30 5.36
N ILE A 156 -4.46 -0.78 5.54
CA ILE A 156 -3.43 -0.11 6.35
C ILE A 156 -2.32 0.37 5.42
N GLY A 157 -2.14 1.69 5.33
CA GLY A 157 -0.95 2.27 4.72
C GLY A 157 0.26 2.03 5.63
N ALA A 158 1.36 1.47 5.11
CA ALA A 158 2.58 1.24 5.88
C ALA A 158 3.68 2.17 5.38
N THR A 159 4.15 3.07 6.24
CA THR A 159 5.14 4.09 5.90
C THR A 159 5.87 4.61 7.13
N VAL A 160 6.88 5.47 6.94
CA VAL A 160 7.54 6.22 8.01
C VAL A 160 6.82 7.55 8.26
N ASP A 161 6.86 8.06 9.49
CA ASP A 161 6.12 9.26 9.89
C ASP A 161 6.44 10.48 9.02
N ARG A 162 7.71 10.66 8.58
CA ARG A 162 8.11 11.75 7.68
C ARG A 162 7.50 11.69 6.27
N ARG A 163 6.78 10.63 5.92
CA ARG A 163 6.02 10.46 4.67
C ARG A 163 4.51 10.64 4.88
N VAL A 164 4.10 11.01 6.09
CA VAL A 164 2.71 11.36 6.41
C VAL A 164 2.54 12.87 6.32
N VAL A 165 1.58 13.30 5.51
CA VAL A 165 1.23 14.71 5.28
C VAL A 165 -0.20 14.98 5.73
N ASP A 166 -0.60 16.24 5.79
CA ASP A 166 -1.95 16.57 6.23
C ASP A 166 -3.00 16.22 5.18
N VAL A 167 -2.75 16.54 3.90
CA VAL A 167 -3.69 16.34 2.79
C VAL A 167 -2.94 15.92 1.52
N LEU A 168 -3.59 15.09 0.71
CA LEU A 168 -3.15 14.75 -0.65
C LEU A 168 -4.27 15.06 -1.66
N PRO A 169 -3.91 15.44 -2.90
CA PRO A 169 -4.90 15.63 -3.96
C PRO A 169 -5.45 14.27 -4.39
N MET A 170 -6.70 13.97 -4.01
CA MET A 170 -7.36 12.71 -4.29
C MET A 170 -8.41 12.87 -5.39
N THR A 171 -8.63 11.81 -6.15
CA THR A 171 -9.68 11.70 -7.16
C THR A 171 -10.68 10.61 -6.79
N HIS A 172 -11.80 10.53 -7.48
CA HIS A 172 -12.81 9.49 -7.27
C HIS A 172 -12.34 8.05 -7.60
N HIS A 173 -11.20 7.91 -8.26
CA HIS A 173 -10.61 6.60 -8.56
C HIS A 173 -9.62 6.13 -7.47
N ASP A 174 -9.17 7.03 -6.62
CA ASP A 174 -8.20 6.70 -5.58
C ASP A 174 -8.89 6.02 -4.40
N VAL A 175 -8.24 5.01 -3.84
CA VAL A 175 -8.77 4.26 -2.70
C VAL A 175 -8.12 4.77 -1.41
N TRP A 176 -8.98 5.09 -0.45
CA TRP A 176 -8.59 5.62 0.86
C TRP A 176 -8.22 4.50 1.84
N MET A 177 -7.19 4.76 2.66
CA MET A 177 -6.79 3.86 3.76
C MET A 177 -7.73 3.99 4.95
N ASP A 178 -7.84 2.94 5.76
CA ASP A 178 -8.58 2.94 7.03
C ASP A 178 -7.67 3.30 8.19
N ALA A 179 -6.38 3.02 8.07
CA ALA A 179 -5.35 3.39 9.05
C ALA A 179 -3.99 3.59 8.38
N ILE A 180 -3.08 4.26 9.08
CA ILE A 180 -1.68 4.42 8.70
C ILE A 180 -0.80 3.90 9.83
N ALA A 181 0.07 2.94 9.54
CA ALA A 181 1.07 2.41 10.46
C ALA A 181 2.43 3.05 10.20
N THR A 182 3.02 3.62 11.24
CA THR A 182 4.36 4.20 11.22
C THR A 182 5.21 3.62 12.35
N GLU A 183 6.48 3.99 12.41
CA GLU A 183 7.38 3.67 13.51
C GLU A 183 6.94 4.29 14.85
N THR A 184 6.10 5.30 14.80
CA THR A 184 5.55 5.96 16.00
C THR A 184 4.22 5.37 16.45
N GLY A 185 3.58 4.52 15.65
CA GLY A 185 2.32 3.83 15.98
C GLY A 185 1.32 3.74 14.84
N LEU A 186 0.08 3.36 15.19
CA LEU A 186 -1.06 3.32 14.26
C LEU A 186 -1.94 4.55 14.44
N ALA A 187 -2.25 5.21 13.35
CA ALA A 187 -3.28 6.24 13.28
C ALA A 187 -4.48 5.73 12.49
N GLU A 188 -5.63 5.55 13.15
CA GLU A 188 -6.89 5.23 12.48
C GLU A 188 -7.45 6.49 11.81
N VAL A 189 -8.02 6.31 10.62
CA VAL A 189 -8.63 7.40 9.85
C VAL A 189 -10.08 7.57 10.29
N SER A 190 -10.39 8.72 10.89
CA SER A 190 -11.77 9.11 11.20
C SER A 190 -12.43 9.70 9.95
N ARG A 191 -13.50 9.08 9.47
CA ARG A 191 -14.33 9.56 8.36
C ARG A 191 -15.71 9.97 8.84
#